data_912edf12377acbada7378c2ff44b2069
#
_entry.id   912edf12377acbada7378c2ff44b2069
#
_cell.length_a   1.000
_cell.length_b   1.000
_cell.length_c   1.000
_cell.angle_alpha   90.00
_cell.angle_beta   90.00
_cell.angle_gamma   90.00
#
_symmetry.space_group_name_H-M   'P 1'
#
loop_
_entity.id
_entity.type
_entity.pdbx_description
1 polymer ?
#
loop_
_entity_poly.entity_id
_entity_poly.type
_entity_poly.pdbx_seq_one_letter_code
_entity_poly.pdbx_strand_id
1 'polypeptide(L)'
;DTVPVSAASVSAGETALADAEEEPADEVAPAGEEKSAEEGNSAQPPAAEDEEKKRAEHEAAEAQRKAEFDAKQQAKKAAEQEQIARLEAMSDEEVIAASTQRVSTDVEKLTRRNMKECVSEHIQMLCMEDTAFARLTMHPKKNMIRCFQYINRKAWDYVQDELKASGT
;
A
#
# COMPACT_ATOMS: atom_id res chain seq x y z
N ASP A 1 -6.17 -57.01 5.98
CA ASP A 1 -6.81 -56.23 4.94
C ASP A 1 -6.09 -54.90 4.83
N THR A 2 -5.20 -54.82 3.84
CA THR A 2 -4.36 -53.68 3.53
C THR A 2 -5.04 -52.81 2.51
N VAL A 3 -5.23 -51.53 2.83
CA VAL A 3 -5.70 -50.51 1.88
C VAL A 3 -4.50 -49.68 1.37
N PRO A 4 -4.36 -49.47 0.07
CA PRO A 4 -3.24 -48.72 -0.50
C PRO A 4 -3.49 -47.22 -0.41
N VAL A 5 -2.47 -46.51 0.06
CA VAL A 5 -2.41 -45.05 0.09
C VAL A 5 -2.06 -44.54 -1.31
N SER A 6 -2.97 -43.86 -1.95
CA SER A 6 -2.74 -43.18 -3.24
C SER A 6 -2.06 -41.85 -2.99
N ALA A 7 -0.83 -41.72 -3.48
CA ALA A 7 -0.10 -40.45 -3.51
C ALA A 7 -0.65 -39.54 -4.61
N ALA A 8 -1.29 -38.47 -4.24
CA ALA A 8 -1.65 -37.38 -5.14
C ALA A 8 -0.54 -36.34 -5.15
N SER A 9 0.11 -36.27 -6.29
CA SER A 9 1.07 -35.25 -6.68
C SER A 9 0.40 -33.88 -6.74
N VAL A 10 0.79 -32.94 -5.89
CA VAL A 10 0.38 -31.55 -5.98
C VAL A 10 1.45 -30.76 -6.73
N SER A 11 1.06 -30.35 -7.92
CA SER A 11 1.79 -29.42 -8.77
C SER A 11 1.94 -28.07 -8.09
N ALA A 12 3.19 -27.59 -7.99
CA ALA A 12 3.52 -26.26 -7.57
C ALA A 12 3.08 -25.25 -8.61
N GLY A 13 2.06 -24.46 -8.28
CA GLY A 13 1.68 -23.25 -9.01
C GLY A 13 2.38 -22.05 -8.38
N GLU A 14 3.45 -21.63 -9.01
CA GLU A 14 4.20 -20.42 -8.74
C GLU A 14 3.38 -19.23 -9.27
N THR A 15 2.72 -18.49 -8.39
CA THR A 15 2.19 -17.16 -8.73
C THR A 15 2.99 -16.10 -7.99
N ALA A 16 3.84 -15.45 -8.76
CA ALA A 16 4.54 -14.23 -8.39
C ALA A 16 3.53 -13.13 -8.04
N LEU A 17 3.49 -12.70 -6.80
CA LEU A 17 2.89 -11.46 -6.36
C LEU A 17 3.98 -10.40 -6.29
N ALA A 18 4.17 -9.71 -7.41
CA ALA A 18 4.83 -8.43 -7.45
C ALA A 18 3.75 -7.35 -7.33
N ASP A 19 3.63 -6.75 -6.16
CA ASP A 19 3.03 -5.44 -5.99
C ASP A 19 3.94 -4.67 -5.03
N ALA A 20 4.96 -4.07 -5.62
CA ALA A 20 5.81 -3.09 -5.01
C ALA A 20 5.22 -1.72 -5.33
N GLU A 21 4.49 -1.13 -4.40
CA GLU A 21 4.26 0.31 -4.41
C GLU A 21 5.58 0.99 -4.06
N GLU A 22 6.32 1.35 -5.10
CA GLU A 22 7.46 2.24 -5.05
C GLU A 22 6.96 3.66 -4.78
N GLU A 23 7.26 4.18 -3.61
CA GLU A 23 7.20 5.62 -3.36
C GLU A 23 8.35 6.27 -4.14
N PRO A 24 8.12 7.34 -4.93
CA PRO A 24 9.21 8.05 -5.57
C PRO A 24 9.99 8.85 -4.53
N ALA A 25 11.25 8.49 -4.36
CA ALA A 25 12.24 9.29 -3.66
C ALA A 25 12.49 10.59 -4.43
N ASP A 26 12.39 11.67 -3.69
CA ASP A 26 12.80 13.02 -4.05
C ASP A 26 14.30 13.05 -4.28
N GLU A 27 14.76 13.15 -5.52
CA GLU A 27 16.16 13.33 -5.86
C GLU A 27 16.41 14.72 -6.41
N VAL A 28 17.03 15.50 -5.55
CA VAL A 28 17.58 16.84 -5.74
C VAL A 28 18.67 16.84 -6.81
N ALA A 29 18.53 17.74 -7.80
CA ALA A 29 19.52 18.04 -8.81
C ALA A 29 20.79 18.66 -8.22
N PRO A 30 21.97 18.46 -8.83
CA PRO A 30 23.04 19.44 -8.75
C PRO A 30 23.21 20.24 -10.04
N ALA A 31 23.36 21.52 -9.82
CA ALA A 31 23.81 22.50 -10.79
C ALA A 31 25.30 22.29 -11.18
N GLY A 32 25.64 22.65 -12.38
CA GLY A 32 27.01 22.77 -12.87
C GLY A 32 27.03 23.43 -14.24
N GLU A 33 27.17 24.66 -14.26
CA GLU A 33 28.11 25.66 -14.80
C GLU A 33 28.81 25.31 -16.12
N GLU A 34 28.49 26.21 -17.06
CA GLU A 34 29.37 27.10 -17.86
C GLU A 34 30.44 26.50 -18.79
N LYS A 35 30.38 26.87 -20.06
CA LYS A 35 31.07 27.98 -20.74
C LYS A 35 30.95 27.88 -22.27
N SER A 36 30.42 28.93 -22.88
CA SER A 36 31.09 29.97 -23.63
C SER A 36 31.66 29.65 -25.03
N ALA A 37 31.19 30.49 -25.92
CA ALA A 37 31.81 31.22 -27.04
C ALA A 37 31.31 30.82 -28.43
N GLU A 38 30.58 31.76 -29.04
CA GLU A 38 30.84 32.61 -30.23
C GLU A 38 31.03 31.84 -31.55
N GLU A 39 30.38 32.18 -32.55
CA GLU A 39 30.05 33.25 -33.43
C GLU A 39 29.28 32.79 -34.67
N GLY A 40 28.30 33.56 -35.02
CA GLY A 40 28.00 33.98 -36.39
C GLY A 40 27.48 32.95 -37.40
N ASN A 41 26.18 32.96 -37.66
CA ASN A 41 25.71 33.30 -38.97
C ASN A 41 24.14 33.33 -39.02
N SER A 42 23.66 34.42 -39.57
CA SER A 42 22.29 34.68 -39.97
C SER A 42 21.72 33.54 -40.85
N ALA A 43 20.83 32.74 -40.29
CA ALA A 43 19.75 32.09 -41.01
C ALA A 43 18.69 31.68 -39.99
N GLN A 44 17.56 32.33 -40.04
CA GLN A 44 16.40 32.04 -39.22
C GLN A 44 15.94 30.61 -39.46
N PRO A 45 15.98 29.73 -38.43
CA PRO A 45 15.54 28.35 -38.64
C PRO A 45 14.08 28.15 -38.26
N PRO A 46 13.37 27.29 -38.96
CA PRO A 46 12.00 26.87 -38.57
C PRO A 46 11.95 25.99 -37.32
N ALA A 47 13.05 25.93 -36.57
CA ALA A 47 13.20 25.08 -35.38
C ALA A 47 12.52 25.64 -34.11
N ALA A 48 12.26 26.94 -34.03
CA ALA A 48 11.67 27.55 -32.84
C ALA A 48 10.18 27.21 -32.65
N GLU A 49 9.43 27.13 -33.75
CA GLU A 49 8.00 26.78 -33.72
C GLU A 49 7.77 25.30 -33.35
N ASP A 50 8.66 24.42 -33.76
CA ASP A 50 8.58 22.99 -33.43
C ASP A 50 8.96 22.70 -31.96
N GLU A 51 9.87 23.46 -31.39
CA GLU A 51 10.23 23.34 -29.96
C GLU A 51 9.13 23.90 -29.07
N GLU A 52 8.53 25.01 -29.42
CA GLU A 52 7.41 25.60 -28.68
C GLU A 52 6.19 24.67 -28.71
N LYS A 53 5.90 24.07 -29.86
CA LYS A 53 4.83 23.08 -29.98
C LYS A 53 5.08 21.83 -29.14
N LYS A 54 6.30 21.31 -29.14
CA LYS A 54 6.70 20.16 -28.29
C LYS A 54 6.60 20.48 -26.80
N ARG A 55 6.96 21.71 -26.38
CA ARG A 55 6.78 22.16 -25.01
C ARG A 55 5.32 22.24 -24.61
N ALA A 56 4.49 22.81 -25.47
CA ALA A 56 3.05 22.90 -25.24
C ALA A 56 2.37 21.53 -25.19
N GLU A 57 2.78 20.60 -26.04
CA GLU A 57 2.30 19.20 -26.02
C GLU A 57 2.74 18.48 -24.74
N HIS A 58 3.98 18.70 -24.29
CA HIS A 58 4.48 18.11 -23.04
C HIS A 58 3.75 18.67 -21.81
N GLU A 59 3.56 19.99 -21.76
CA GLU A 59 2.83 20.65 -20.67
C GLU A 59 1.36 20.21 -20.63
N ALA A 60 0.73 20.07 -21.78
CA ALA A 60 -0.64 19.55 -21.88
C ALA A 60 -0.74 18.10 -21.41
N ALA A 61 0.23 17.25 -21.78
CA ALA A 61 0.30 15.86 -21.35
C ALA A 61 0.55 15.73 -19.83
N GLU A 62 1.39 16.60 -19.28
CA GLU A 62 1.65 16.64 -17.83
C GLU A 62 0.43 17.13 -17.05
N ALA A 63 -0.25 18.15 -17.55
CA ALA A 63 -1.50 18.65 -16.98
C ALA A 63 -2.60 17.56 -16.98
N GLN A 64 -2.71 16.80 -18.06
CA GLN A 64 -3.64 15.66 -18.13
C GLN A 64 -3.31 14.58 -17.11
N ARG A 65 -2.04 14.15 -17.00
CA ARG A 65 -1.62 13.15 -16.00
C ARG A 65 -1.90 13.61 -14.58
N LYS A 66 -1.66 14.89 -14.29
CA LYS A 66 -1.95 15.47 -12.99
C LYS A 66 -3.45 15.49 -12.71
N ALA A 67 -4.26 15.91 -13.69
CA ALA A 67 -5.71 15.90 -13.56
C ALA A 67 -6.28 14.49 -13.36
N GLU A 68 -5.78 13.49 -14.10
CA GLU A 68 -6.17 12.09 -13.93
C GLU A 68 -5.75 11.55 -12.55
N PHE A 69 -4.55 11.88 -12.09
CA PHE A 69 -4.08 11.50 -10.77
C PHE A 69 -4.95 12.13 -9.67
N ASP A 70 -5.23 13.42 -9.76
CA ASP A 70 -6.08 14.13 -8.80
C ASP A 70 -7.51 13.57 -8.79
N ALA A 71 -8.08 13.29 -9.97
CA ALA A 71 -9.39 12.64 -10.09
C ALA A 71 -9.40 11.24 -9.45
N LYS A 72 -8.37 10.45 -9.68
CA LYS A 72 -8.21 9.12 -9.06
C LYS A 72 -8.07 9.22 -7.55
N GLN A 73 -7.32 10.19 -7.04
CA GLN A 73 -7.19 10.45 -5.61
C GLN A 73 -8.51 10.87 -4.97
N GLN A 74 -9.25 11.76 -5.62
CA GLN A 74 -10.56 12.20 -5.15
C GLN A 74 -11.57 11.04 -5.15
N ALA A 75 -11.59 10.22 -6.20
CA ALA A 75 -12.44 9.03 -6.27
C ALA A 75 -12.11 8.02 -5.14
N LYS A 76 -10.82 7.80 -4.87
CA LYS A 76 -10.40 6.94 -3.74
C LYS A 76 -10.86 7.50 -2.39
N LYS A 77 -10.72 8.81 -2.18
CA LYS A 77 -11.17 9.45 -0.93
C LYS A 77 -12.69 9.39 -0.78
N ALA A 78 -13.43 9.62 -1.86
CA ALA A 78 -14.88 9.53 -1.84
C ALA A 78 -15.37 8.11 -1.53
N ALA A 79 -14.77 7.10 -2.15
CA ALA A 79 -15.08 5.69 -1.87
C ALA A 79 -14.73 5.29 -0.42
N GLU A 80 -13.63 5.81 0.12
CA GLU A 80 -13.25 5.59 1.52
C GLU A 80 -14.27 6.23 2.48
N GLN A 81 -14.70 7.45 2.20
CA GLN A 81 -15.72 8.14 3.01
C GLN A 81 -17.06 7.44 2.96
N GLU A 82 -17.47 6.95 1.79
CA GLU A 82 -18.70 6.16 1.65
C GLU A 82 -18.64 4.87 2.47
N GLN A 83 -17.52 4.16 2.45
CA GLN A 83 -17.32 2.96 3.27
C GLN A 83 -17.39 3.29 4.76
N ILE A 84 -16.78 4.38 5.21
CA ILE A 84 -16.82 4.82 6.62
C ILE A 84 -18.27 5.17 7.01
N ALA A 85 -18.98 5.93 6.21
CA ALA A 85 -20.39 6.26 6.47
C ALA A 85 -21.28 5.02 6.53
N ARG A 86 -21.03 4.03 5.68
CA ARG A 86 -21.72 2.74 5.73
C ARG A 86 -21.44 1.99 7.03
N LEU A 87 -20.19 1.99 7.50
CA LEU A 87 -19.81 1.36 8.76
C LEU A 87 -20.47 2.05 9.97
N GLU A 88 -20.61 3.37 9.93
CA GLU A 88 -21.30 4.13 10.99
C GLU A 88 -22.80 3.82 11.04
N ALA A 89 -23.40 3.52 9.90
CA ALA A 89 -24.81 3.17 9.80
C ALA A 89 -25.13 1.71 10.19
N MET A 90 -24.12 0.83 10.29
CA MET A 90 -24.30 -0.56 10.69
C MET A 90 -24.61 -0.67 12.19
N SER A 91 -25.47 -1.64 12.56
CA SER A 91 -25.71 -1.99 13.96
C SER A 91 -24.44 -2.59 14.60
N ASP A 92 -24.37 -2.56 15.93
CA ASP A 92 -23.21 -3.08 16.67
C ASP A 92 -23.02 -4.59 16.44
N GLU A 93 -24.13 -5.34 16.39
CA GLU A 93 -24.08 -6.78 16.12
C GLU A 93 -23.56 -7.10 14.71
N GLU A 94 -23.99 -6.34 13.70
CA GLU A 94 -23.52 -6.48 12.33
C GLU A 94 -22.03 -6.14 12.20
N VAL A 95 -21.58 -5.08 12.88
CA VAL A 95 -20.17 -4.68 12.87
C VAL A 95 -19.29 -5.73 13.53
N ILE A 96 -19.70 -6.30 14.68
CA ILE A 96 -18.98 -7.37 15.36
C ILE A 96 -18.87 -8.60 14.44
N ALA A 97 -19.97 -9.04 13.86
CA ALA A 97 -19.99 -10.19 12.96
C ALA A 97 -19.12 -9.96 11.71
N ALA A 98 -19.24 -8.79 11.09
CA ALA A 98 -18.45 -8.42 9.92
C ALA A 98 -16.94 -8.30 10.23
N SER A 99 -16.58 -7.73 11.38
CA SER A 99 -15.18 -7.57 11.79
C SER A 99 -14.51 -8.90 12.08
N THR A 100 -15.17 -9.81 12.80
CA THR A 100 -14.66 -11.15 13.06
C THR A 100 -14.51 -11.97 11.78
N GLN A 101 -15.48 -11.90 10.87
CA GLN A 101 -15.42 -12.55 9.56
C GLN A 101 -14.26 -11.98 8.72
N ARG A 102 -14.07 -10.67 8.71
CA ARG A 102 -12.98 -10.02 7.99
C ARG A 102 -11.62 -10.47 8.52
N VAL A 103 -11.42 -10.49 9.84
CA VAL A 103 -10.17 -10.94 10.45
C VAL A 103 -9.88 -12.38 10.05
N SER A 104 -10.85 -13.30 10.09
CA SER A 104 -10.69 -14.69 9.65
C SER A 104 -10.26 -14.78 8.18
N THR A 105 -10.95 -14.07 7.29
CA THR A 105 -10.64 -14.05 5.85
C THR A 105 -9.25 -13.47 5.56
N ASP A 106 -8.85 -12.43 6.27
CA ASP A 106 -7.53 -11.83 6.09
C ASP A 106 -6.40 -12.75 6.60
N VAL A 107 -6.63 -13.49 7.70
CA VAL A 107 -5.67 -14.47 8.24
C VAL A 107 -5.45 -15.64 7.29
N GLU A 108 -6.49 -16.11 6.62
CA GLU A 108 -6.39 -17.17 5.60
C GLU A 108 -5.43 -16.81 4.46
N LYS A 109 -5.37 -15.51 4.09
CA LYS A 109 -4.45 -14.99 3.07
C LYS A 109 -2.98 -14.91 3.54
N LEU A 110 -2.72 -15.04 4.84
CA LEU A 110 -1.38 -14.97 5.41
C LEU A 110 -0.70 -16.33 5.34
N THR A 111 0.30 -16.50 4.49
CA THR A 111 0.92 -17.81 4.21
C THR A 111 1.99 -18.22 5.21
N ARG A 112 2.83 -17.34 5.70
CA ARG A 112 4.00 -17.68 6.53
C ARG A 112 4.13 -16.75 7.73
N ARG A 113 3.13 -16.78 8.61
CA ARG A 113 3.16 -15.95 9.82
C ARG A 113 3.01 -16.85 11.05
N ASN A 114 4.07 -16.90 11.85
CA ASN A 114 4.00 -17.49 13.17
C ASN A 114 3.02 -16.68 14.02
N MET A 115 2.32 -17.34 14.90
CA MET A 115 1.34 -16.75 15.81
C MET A 115 0.14 -16.05 15.12
N LYS A 116 -0.10 -16.31 13.83
CA LYS A 116 -1.22 -15.69 13.12
C LYS A 116 -2.57 -16.03 13.76
N GLU A 117 -2.73 -17.27 14.19
CA GLU A 117 -3.94 -17.75 14.87
C GLU A 117 -4.12 -17.02 16.22
N CYS A 118 -3.10 -17.00 17.06
CA CYS A 118 -3.14 -16.34 18.36
C CYS A 118 -3.46 -14.84 18.25
N VAL A 119 -2.84 -14.13 17.29
CA VAL A 119 -3.11 -12.71 17.06
C VAL A 119 -4.52 -12.50 16.54
N SER A 120 -5.01 -13.35 15.63
CA SER A 120 -6.35 -13.24 15.08
C SER A 120 -7.43 -13.50 16.15
N GLU A 121 -7.26 -14.53 16.96
CA GLU A 121 -8.16 -14.84 18.07
C GLU A 121 -8.25 -13.69 19.07
N HIS A 122 -7.10 -13.10 19.40
CA HIS A 122 -7.09 -11.94 20.29
C HIS A 122 -7.81 -10.72 19.68
N ILE A 123 -7.60 -10.43 18.40
CA ILE A 123 -8.30 -9.33 17.72
C ILE A 123 -9.80 -9.61 17.65
N GLN A 124 -10.22 -10.85 17.37
CA GLN A 124 -11.64 -11.22 17.34
C GLN A 124 -12.28 -11.08 18.72
N MET A 125 -11.59 -11.47 19.78
CA MET A 125 -12.04 -11.27 21.16
C MET A 125 -12.24 -9.79 21.48
N LEU A 126 -11.27 -8.94 21.12
CA LEU A 126 -11.40 -7.49 21.28
C LEU A 126 -12.57 -6.90 20.48
N CYS A 127 -12.84 -7.42 19.28
CA CYS A 127 -14.00 -6.99 18.49
C CYS A 127 -15.34 -7.37 19.14
N MET A 128 -15.39 -8.47 19.88
CA MET A 128 -16.57 -8.89 20.63
C MET A 128 -16.78 -8.09 21.92
N GLU A 129 -15.70 -7.66 22.55
CA GLU A 129 -15.72 -6.91 23.79
C GLU A 129 -15.98 -5.40 23.59
N ASP A 130 -15.48 -4.86 22.48
CA ASP A 130 -15.55 -3.41 22.17
C ASP A 130 -16.00 -3.17 20.73
N THR A 131 -17.23 -2.67 20.57
CA THR A 131 -17.79 -2.30 19.27
C THR A 131 -17.06 -1.15 18.59
N ALA A 132 -16.46 -0.23 19.34
CA ALA A 132 -15.62 0.82 18.77
C ALA A 132 -14.35 0.24 18.15
N PHE A 133 -13.74 -0.76 18.79
CA PHE A 133 -12.62 -1.51 18.22
C PHE A 133 -13.04 -2.31 16.98
N ALA A 134 -14.20 -2.95 17.01
CA ALA A 134 -14.75 -3.66 15.85
C ALA A 134 -14.94 -2.71 14.65
N ARG A 135 -15.48 -1.50 14.86
CA ARG A 135 -15.60 -0.46 13.81
C ARG A 135 -14.22 -0.03 13.28
N LEU A 136 -13.22 0.15 14.16
CA LEU A 136 -11.86 0.46 13.74
C LEU A 136 -11.24 -0.67 12.91
N THR A 137 -11.49 -1.93 13.27
CA THR A 137 -11.01 -3.11 12.51
C THR A 137 -11.60 -3.16 11.10
N MET A 138 -12.83 -2.66 10.92
CA MET A 138 -13.50 -2.58 9.63
C MET A 138 -13.03 -1.41 8.76
N HIS A 139 -12.24 -0.49 9.28
CA HIS A 139 -11.74 0.64 8.51
C HIS A 139 -10.96 0.20 7.25
N PRO A 140 -11.16 0.84 6.07
CA PRO A 140 -10.56 0.41 4.79
C PRO A 140 -9.02 0.32 4.81
N LYS A 141 -8.36 1.18 5.59
CA LYS A 141 -6.89 1.19 5.74
C LYS A 141 -6.36 0.16 6.75
N LYS A 142 -7.21 -0.56 7.45
CA LYS A 142 -6.81 -1.59 8.42
C LYS A 142 -6.94 -2.98 7.79
N ASN A 143 -5.94 -3.82 7.96
CA ASN A 143 -5.96 -5.23 7.59
C ASN A 143 -4.91 -6.01 8.39
N MET A 144 -4.98 -7.33 8.36
CA MET A 144 -4.07 -8.19 9.12
C MET A 144 -2.61 -8.08 8.65
N ILE A 145 -2.36 -7.79 7.37
CA ILE A 145 -1.00 -7.59 6.85
C ILE A 145 -0.34 -6.38 7.53
N ARG A 146 -1.03 -5.25 7.59
CA ARG A 146 -0.53 -4.04 8.26
C ARG A 146 -0.40 -4.23 9.78
N CYS A 147 -1.29 -5.01 10.39
CA CYS A 147 -1.17 -5.38 11.79
C CYS A 147 0.14 -6.12 12.05
N PHE A 148 0.47 -7.15 11.26
CA PHE A 148 1.73 -7.88 11.40
C PHE A 148 2.96 -7.04 11.05
N GLN A 149 2.87 -6.14 10.08
CA GLN A 149 3.95 -5.19 9.80
C GLN A 149 4.22 -4.28 11.00
N TYR A 150 3.17 -3.80 11.65
CA TYR A 150 3.30 -2.99 12.87
C TYR A 150 3.92 -3.80 14.02
N ILE A 151 3.45 -5.02 14.27
CA ILE A 151 3.99 -5.91 15.31
C ILE A 151 5.48 -6.18 15.05
N ASN A 152 5.86 -6.51 13.83
CA ASN A 152 7.24 -6.78 13.46
C ASN A 152 8.14 -5.55 13.69
N ARG A 153 7.66 -4.35 13.31
CA ARG A 153 8.39 -3.10 13.54
C ARG A 153 8.59 -2.86 15.03
N LYS A 154 7.53 -3.01 15.83
CA LYS A 154 7.62 -2.81 17.28
C LYS A 154 8.51 -3.83 17.98
N ALA A 155 8.49 -5.07 17.55
CA ALA A 155 9.40 -6.09 18.05
C ALA A 155 10.86 -5.76 17.70
N TRP A 156 11.10 -5.26 16.49
CA TRP A 156 12.43 -4.81 16.09
C TRP A 156 12.91 -3.60 16.89
N ASP A 157 12.07 -2.58 17.05
CA ASP A 157 12.38 -1.40 17.85
C ASP A 157 12.75 -1.81 19.28
N TYR A 158 11.97 -2.71 19.89
CA TYR A 158 12.24 -3.24 21.23
C TYR A 158 13.62 -3.92 21.32
N VAL A 159 13.96 -4.80 20.36
CA VAL A 159 15.26 -5.47 20.34
C VAL A 159 16.41 -4.46 20.21
N GLN A 160 16.25 -3.44 19.36
CA GLN A 160 17.25 -2.38 19.21
C GLN A 160 17.46 -1.57 20.49
N ASP A 161 16.37 -1.26 21.20
CA ASP A 161 16.46 -0.51 22.45
C ASP A 161 17.11 -1.36 23.57
N GLU A 162 16.83 -2.66 23.64
CA GLU A 162 17.49 -3.58 24.57
C GLU A 162 18.99 -3.73 24.27
N LEU A 163 19.37 -3.83 22.98
CA LEU A 163 20.79 -3.88 22.57
C LEU A 163 21.52 -2.60 22.96
N LYS A 164 20.91 -1.43 22.75
CA LYS A 164 21.49 -0.15 23.18
C LYS A 164 21.63 -0.07 24.70
N ALA A 165 20.62 -0.54 25.43
CA ALA A 165 20.63 -0.53 26.90
C ALA A 165 21.69 -1.48 27.47
N SER A 166 21.92 -2.63 26.82
CA SER A 166 22.93 -3.62 27.22
C SER A 166 24.37 -3.24 26.82
N GLY A 167 24.55 -2.15 26.05
CA GLY A 167 25.88 -1.66 25.66
C GLY A 167 26.57 -2.53 24.61
N THR A 168 25.81 -3.29 23.83
CA THR A 168 26.32 -4.19 22.79
C THR A 168 26.23 -3.54 21.41
#